data_d66b2b2ba0b0cd96135b39747990a171
#
_entry.id   d66b2b2ba0b0cd96135b39747990a171
#
_cell.length_a   1.000
_cell.length_b   1.000
_cell.length_c   1.000
_cell.angle_alpha   90.00
_cell.angle_beta   90.00
_cell.angle_gamma   90.00
#
_symmetry.space_group_name_H-M   'P 1'
#
loop_
_entity.id
_entity.type
_entity.pdbx_description
1 polymer ?
#
loop_
_entity_poly.entity_id
_entity_poly.type
_entity_poly.pdbx_seq_one_letter_code
_entity_poly.pdbx_strand_id
1 'polypeptide(L)'
;MAGQYKDIGVSSEGAVGVVEIRRPPHNFFDNSLINQIADAFEAFDKDVGIRAYVLCAQGKSFCAGADFANRPQTGSAESGKHLYKEATRLFRAKKPSVAAVQGPAIGGGLGLAIMADFRVTCAEGRFAANFTRLGFHPGFSLTFTLPRLIGQQKANLMFYTGRRIDGAQAVEWGMADVLVPLADVRKAAMDLAKEIADSAPLEIGRAHV
;
A
#
# COMPACT_ATOMS: atom_id res chain seq x y z
N MET A 1 -2.56 -21.40 -4.57
CA MET A 1 -1.44 -20.49 -4.23
C MET A 1 -1.21 -20.31 -2.70
N ALA A 2 -1.98 -20.94 -1.85
CA ALA A 2 -1.70 -20.94 -0.41
C ALA A 2 -0.44 -21.76 -0.09
N GLY A 3 0.53 -21.18 0.61
CA GLY A 3 1.80 -21.84 1.01
C GLY A 3 3.06 -21.39 0.29
N GLN A 4 2.96 -20.55 -0.73
CA GLN A 4 4.10 -20.09 -1.53
C GLN A 4 4.89 -18.93 -0.89
N TYR A 5 4.27 -18.15 0.00
CA TYR A 5 4.85 -16.93 0.57
C TYR A 5 4.97 -17.04 2.10
N LYS A 6 6.05 -16.47 2.64
CA LYS A 6 6.34 -16.49 4.08
C LYS A 6 5.60 -15.38 4.83
N ASP A 7 5.57 -14.19 4.25
CA ASP A 7 5.19 -12.95 4.95
C ASP A 7 3.87 -12.37 4.46
N ILE A 8 3.24 -13.02 3.49
CA ILE A 8 1.93 -12.62 2.97
C ILE A 8 0.99 -13.83 2.84
N GLY A 9 -0.31 -13.57 2.96
CA GLY A 9 -1.36 -14.48 2.51
C GLY A 9 -1.86 -14.06 1.14
N VAL A 10 -2.04 -15.01 0.23
CA VAL A 10 -2.60 -14.78 -1.09
C VAL A 10 -3.83 -15.64 -1.28
N SER A 11 -4.95 -15.01 -1.64
CA SER A 11 -6.22 -15.68 -1.91
C SER A 11 -7.02 -14.92 -2.95
N SER A 12 -8.17 -15.44 -3.34
CA SER A 12 -9.12 -14.74 -4.21
C SER A 12 -10.55 -14.96 -3.73
N GLU A 13 -11.41 -13.97 -3.97
CA GLU A 13 -12.86 -14.04 -3.74
C GLU A 13 -13.57 -13.54 -5.01
N GLY A 14 -14.16 -14.46 -5.77
CA GLY A 14 -14.66 -14.17 -7.10
C GLY A 14 -13.53 -13.65 -8.01
N ALA A 15 -13.73 -12.49 -8.62
CA ALA A 15 -12.77 -11.84 -9.50
C ALA A 15 -11.80 -10.88 -8.78
N VAL A 16 -11.77 -10.90 -7.44
CA VAL A 16 -10.90 -10.05 -6.63
C VAL A 16 -9.78 -10.87 -6.02
N GLY A 17 -8.53 -10.53 -6.34
CA GLY A 17 -7.34 -11.05 -5.67
C GLY A 17 -7.09 -10.35 -4.34
N VAL A 18 -6.62 -11.07 -3.33
CA VAL A 18 -6.31 -10.52 -2.01
C VAL A 18 -4.88 -10.81 -1.63
N VAL A 19 -4.14 -9.78 -1.30
CA VAL A 19 -2.80 -9.88 -0.70
C VAL A 19 -2.86 -9.34 0.71
N GLU A 20 -2.59 -10.19 1.69
CA GLU A 20 -2.63 -9.85 3.11
C GLU A 20 -1.22 -9.88 3.71
N ILE A 21 -0.72 -8.75 4.18
CA ILE A 21 0.57 -8.65 4.87
C ILE A 21 0.47 -9.34 6.25
N ARG A 22 1.43 -10.21 6.56
CA ARG A 22 1.43 -11.07 7.76
C ARG A 22 2.71 -10.95 8.57
N ARG A 23 3.07 -9.71 8.93
CA ARG A 23 4.17 -9.38 9.86
C ARG A 23 3.67 -8.54 11.05
N PRO A 24 2.60 -8.99 11.78
CA PRO A 24 2.07 -8.23 12.88
C PRO A 24 3.12 -8.04 13.99
N PRO A 25 2.99 -7.02 14.87
CA PRO A 25 1.87 -6.08 14.92
C PRO A 25 2.01 -4.87 13.97
N HIS A 26 3.21 -4.60 13.45
CA HIS A 26 3.54 -3.34 12.77
C HIS A 26 3.77 -3.47 11.27
N ASN A 27 3.94 -4.69 10.75
CA ASN A 27 4.12 -4.96 9.32
C ASN A 27 5.26 -4.14 8.69
N PHE A 28 6.41 -4.05 9.39
CA PHE A 28 7.60 -3.44 8.81
C PHE A 28 8.02 -4.19 7.56
N PHE A 29 8.39 -3.45 6.52
CA PHE A 29 8.80 -4.04 5.27
C PHE A 29 10.32 -4.01 5.07
N ASP A 30 10.79 -4.98 4.33
CA ASP A 30 12.12 -5.12 3.76
C ASP A 30 11.99 -5.54 2.28
N ASN A 31 13.12 -5.81 1.62
CA ASN A 31 13.13 -6.29 0.24
C ASN A 31 12.32 -7.57 0.06
N SER A 32 12.35 -8.49 1.03
CA SER A 32 11.63 -9.76 0.96
C SER A 32 10.12 -9.56 0.89
N LEU A 33 9.56 -8.73 1.80
CA LEU A 33 8.12 -8.46 1.82
C LEU A 33 7.66 -7.74 0.55
N ILE A 34 8.41 -6.72 0.10
CA ILE A 34 8.08 -5.99 -1.13
C ILE A 34 8.10 -6.92 -2.34
N ASN A 35 9.09 -7.80 -2.45
CA ASN A 35 9.15 -8.77 -3.54
C ASN A 35 7.96 -9.74 -3.51
N GLN A 36 7.60 -10.27 -2.34
CA GLN A 36 6.45 -11.17 -2.22
C GLN A 36 5.15 -10.50 -2.67
N ILE A 37 4.92 -9.22 -2.27
CA ILE A 37 3.73 -8.47 -2.72
C ILE A 37 3.77 -8.26 -4.24
N ALA A 38 4.92 -7.87 -4.81
CA ALA A 38 5.07 -7.66 -6.24
C ALA A 38 4.86 -8.95 -7.03
N ASP A 39 5.43 -10.07 -6.58
CA ASP A 39 5.24 -11.38 -7.21
C ASP A 39 3.76 -11.81 -7.21
N ALA A 40 3.03 -11.53 -6.12
CA ALA A 40 1.61 -11.82 -6.02
C ALA A 40 0.78 -10.96 -7.00
N PHE A 41 1.09 -9.65 -7.11
CA PHE A 41 0.43 -8.76 -8.06
C PHE A 41 0.72 -9.16 -9.51
N GLU A 42 1.96 -9.48 -9.84
CA GLU A 42 2.34 -9.97 -11.17
C GLU A 42 1.67 -11.32 -11.52
N ALA A 43 1.43 -12.18 -10.53
CA ALA A 43 0.67 -13.40 -10.71
C ALA A 43 -0.82 -13.09 -10.98
N PHE A 44 -1.43 -12.17 -10.25
CA PHE A 44 -2.80 -11.73 -10.49
C PHE A 44 -2.95 -11.02 -11.84
N ASP A 45 -1.95 -10.26 -12.30
CA ASP A 45 -1.96 -9.63 -13.62
C ASP A 45 -2.08 -10.64 -14.76
N LYS A 46 -1.49 -11.82 -14.58
CA LYS A 46 -1.52 -12.94 -15.56
C LYS A 46 -2.81 -13.77 -15.49
N ASP A 47 -3.52 -13.72 -14.38
CA ASP A 47 -4.75 -14.48 -14.16
C ASP A 47 -5.94 -13.70 -14.73
N VAL A 48 -6.51 -14.19 -15.83
CA VAL A 48 -7.68 -13.56 -16.49
C VAL A 48 -8.95 -13.58 -15.63
N GLY A 49 -9.02 -14.45 -14.62
CA GLY A 49 -10.12 -14.52 -13.67
C GLY A 49 -10.07 -13.41 -12.62
N ILE A 50 -8.92 -12.80 -12.37
CA ILE A 50 -8.76 -11.68 -11.45
C ILE A 50 -8.89 -10.37 -12.21
N ARG A 51 -9.68 -9.42 -11.70
CA ARG A 51 -9.98 -8.13 -12.34
C ARG A 51 -9.59 -6.92 -11.48
N ALA A 52 -9.50 -7.12 -10.17
CA ALA A 52 -9.02 -6.12 -9.20
C ALA A 52 -8.31 -6.83 -8.05
N TYR A 53 -7.55 -6.09 -7.23
CA TYR A 53 -6.98 -6.66 -6.00
C TYR A 53 -7.16 -5.77 -4.78
N VAL A 54 -7.13 -6.43 -3.62
CA VAL A 54 -7.10 -5.78 -2.32
C VAL A 54 -5.76 -6.06 -1.65
N LEU A 55 -5.09 -5.00 -1.20
CA LEU A 55 -3.95 -5.08 -0.31
C LEU A 55 -4.42 -4.76 1.11
N CYS A 56 -4.30 -5.71 2.01
CA CYS A 56 -4.67 -5.56 3.41
C CYS A 56 -3.57 -6.08 4.33
N ALA A 57 -3.72 -5.94 5.63
CA ALA A 57 -2.71 -6.37 6.59
C ALA A 57 -3.32 -6.90 7.88
N GLN A 58 -2.65 -7.84 8.53
CA GLN A 58 -2.96 -8.28 9.89
C GLN A 58 -2.38 -7.32 10.93
N GLY A 59 -2.93 -7.33 12.14
CA GLY A 59 -2.42 -6.57 13.29
C GLY A 59 -2.86 -5.12 13.33
N LYS A 60 -2.17 -4.33 14.15
CA LYS A 60 -2.55 -2.95 14.47
C LYS A 60 -2.24 -1.94 13.36
N SER A 61 -1.18 -2.17 12.60
CA SER A 61 -0.73 -1.28 11.55
C SER A 61 -1.02 -1.87 10.19
N PHE A 62 -1.33 -1.02 9.22
CA PHE A 62 -1.24 -1.41 7.83
C PHE A 62 0.23 -1.69 7.47
N CYS A 63 1.11 -0.68 7.64
CA CYS A 63 2.55 -0.83 7.50
C CYS A 63 3.26 0.36 8.18
N ALA A 64 4.09 0.09 9.18
CA ALA A 64 4.79 1.14 9.94
C ALA A 64 6.12 1.61 9.31
N GLY A 65 6.39 1.22 8.05
CA GLY A 65 7.57 1.65 7.30
C GLY A 65 8.64 0.57 7.17
N ALA A 66 9.85 0.99 6.83
CA ALA A 66 10.98 0.09 6.66
C ALA A 66 11.48 -0.46 8.00
N ASP A 67 11.95 -1.71 8.00
CA ASP A 67 12.60 -2.32 9.15
C ASP A 67 14.02 -1.78 9.32
N PHE A 68 14.17 -0.72 10.12
CA PHE A 68 15.48 -0.15 10.40
C PHE A 68 16.27 -0.94 11.44
N ALA A 69 15.61 -1.72 12.31
CA ALA A 69 16.25 -2.48 13.38
C ALA A 69 17.04 -3.68 12.83
N ASN A 70 16.55 -4.29 11.76
CA ASN A 70 17.17 -5.45 11.12
C ASN A 70 17.91 -5.10 9.82
N ARG A 71 18.20 -3.81 9.59
CA ARG A 71 18.95 -3.40 8.41
C ARG A 71 20.41 -3.85 8.54
N PRO A 72 20.99 -4.55 7.53
CA PRO A 72 22.43 -4.85 7.53
C PRO A 72 23.23 -3.56 7.69
N GLN A 73 24.10 -3.48 8.68
CA GLN A 73 24.87 -2.27 9.01
C GLN A 73 25.97 -1.94 8.00
N THR A 74 26.18 -2.77 7.01
CA THR A 74 27.21 -2.57 6.01
C THR A 74 26.60 -2.38 4.65
N GLY A 75 27.07 -1.35 3.96
CA GLY A 75 26.88 -1.15 2.53
C GLY A 75 27.55 -2.25 1.72
N SER A 76 27.19 -3.51 1.95
CA SER A 76 27.59 -4.59 1.07
C SER A 76 26.79 -4.42 -0.22
N ALA A 77 27.49 -3.95 -1.24
CA ALA A 77 27.05 -3.87 -2.63
C ALA A 77 26.59 -5.23 -3.21
N GLU A 78 26.57 -6.27 -2.40
CA GLU A 78 26.30 -7.65 -2.82
C GLU A 78 24.86 -8.12 -2.67
N SER A 79 23.99 -7.43 -1.98
CA SER A 79 22.55 -7.73 -2.07
C SER A 79 21.85 -6.87 -3.12
N GLY A 80 22.37 -6.89 -4.28
CA GLY A 80 22.16 -6.21 -5.57
C GLY A 80 20.83 -5.54 -5.93
N LYS A 81 19.83 -5.43 -5.05
CA LYS A 81 18.57 -4.77 -5.36
C LYS A 81 18.20 -3.77 -4.28
N HIS A 82 18.35 -2.50 -4.60
CA HIS A 82 17.91 -1.42 -3.72
C HIS A 82 16.40 -1.54 -3.48
N LEU A 83 15.94 -1.47 -2.22
CA LEU A 83 14.54 -1.60 -1.81
C LEU A 83 13.55 -0.83 -2.71
N TYR A 84 13.87 0.41 -3.05
CA TYR A 84 13.01 1.24 -3.89
C TYR A 84 13.00 0.82 -5.36
N LYS A 85 14.04 0.13 -5.85
CA LYS A 85 14.04 -0.45 -7.18
C LYS A 85 13.04 -1.61 -7.26
N GLU A 86 12.99 -2.46 -6.24
CA GLU A 86 11.97 -3.52 -6.18
C GLU A 86 10.57 -2.94 -5.98
N ALA A 87 10.42 -1.88 -5.16
CA ALA A 87 9.15 -1.19 -4.98
C ALA A 87 8.57 -0.60 -6.29
N THR A 88 9.41 -0.29 -7.30
CA THR A 88 8.89 0.17 -8.61
C THR A 88 8.06 -0.88 -9.33
N ARG A 89 8.22 -2.17 -9.01
CA ARG A 89 7.38 -3.25 -9.56
C ARG A 89 5.92 -3.09 -9.16
N LEU A 90 5.66 -2.62 -7.93
CA LEU A 90 4.30 -2.40 -7.43
C LEU A 90 3.54 -1.35 -8.25
N PHE A 91 4.24 -0.31 -8.72
CA PHE A 91 3.66 0.74 -9.58
C PHE A 91 3.45 0.31 -11.04
N ARG A 92 3.80 -0.94 -11.38
CA ARG A 92 3.55 -1.54 -12.70
C ARG A 92 2.38 -2.51 -12.69
N ALA A 93 1.66 -2.58 -11.58
CA ALA A 93 0.42 -3.34 -11.47
C ALA A 93 -0.56 -2.90 -12.58
N LYS A 94 -1.18 -3.87 -13.25
CA LYS A 94 -2.00 -3.63 -14.45
C LYS A 94 -3.49 -3.61 -14.16
N LYS A 95 -3.88 -3.98 -12.96
CA LYS A 95 -5.29 -4.05 -12.55
C LYS A 95 -5.53 -3.12 -11.37
N PRO A 96 -6.73 -2.52 -11.27
CA PRO A 96 -7.08 -1.66 -10.17
C PRO A 96 -6.88 -2.31 -8.81
N SER A 97 -6.47 -1.50 -7.85
CA SER A 97 -6.12 -1.96 -6.52
C SER A 97 -6.75 -1.09 -5.42
N VAL A 98 -7.15 -1.72 -4.33
CA VAL A 98 -7.71 -1.07 -3.15
C VAL A 98 -6.87 -1.43 -1.93
N ALA A 99 -6.36 -0.44 -1.20
CA ALA A 99 -5.70 -0.66 0.07
C ALA A 99 -6.68 -0.56 1.24
N ALA A 100 -6.74 -1.58 2.08
CA ALA A 100 -7.51 -1.60 3.32
C ALA A 100 -6.62 -1.15 4.48
N VAL A 101 -6.68 0.14 4.82
CA VAL A 101 -5.74 0.79 5.76
C VAL A 101 -6.40 0.92 7.13
N GLN A 102 -6.35 -0.15 7.93
CA GLN A 102 -6.99 -0.23 9.24
C GLN A 102 -6.25 0.51 10.36
N GLY A 103 -5.03 0.98 10.13
CA GLY A 103 -4.19 1.58 11.16
C GLY A 103 -3.01 2.36 10.57
N PRO A 104 -1.90 2.50 11.32
CA PRO A 104 -0.74 3.26 10.87
C PRO A 104 -0.17 2.84 9.51
N ALA A 105 -0.03 3.82 8.60
CA ALA A 105 0.68 3.76 7.33
C ALA A 105 1.76 4.87 7.36
N ILE A 106 3.00 4.51 7.68
CA ILE A 106 4.04 5.47 8.06
C ILE A 106 5.24 5.39 7.12
N GLY A 107 5.75 6.52 6.68
CA GLY A 107 6.94 6.59 5.84
C GLY A 107 6.75 5.81 4.54
N GLY A 108 7.59 4.81 4.28
CA GLY A 108 7.40 3.91 3.14
C GLY A 108 6.12 3.09 3.20
N GLY A 109 5.55 2.85 4.40
CA GLY A 109 4.24 2.24 4.57
C GLY A 109 3.10 3.13 4.05
N LEU A 110 3.24 4.46 4.17
CA LEU A 110 2.37 5.40 3.49
C LEU A 110 2.51 5.26 1.96
N GLY A 111 3.74 5.17 1.46
CA GLY A 111 3.99 4.95 0.04
C GLY A 111 3.34 3.65 -0.47
N LEU A 112 3.40 2.58 0.32
CA LEU A 112 2.74 1.31 0.01
C LEU A 112 1.20 1.43 -0.02
N ALA A 113 0.61 2.24 0.87
CA ALA A 113 -0.84 2.51 0.83
C ALA A 113 -1.23 3.36 -0.39
N ILE A 114 -0.42 4.35 -0.75
CA ILE A 114 -0.69 5.30 -1.84
C ILE A 114 -0.43 4.68 -3.23
N MET A 115 0.37 3.62 -3.33
CA MET A 115 0.55 2.93 -4.61
C MET A 115 -0.74 2.28 -5.12
N ALA A 116 -1.68 1.95 -4.24
CA ALA A 116 -3.00 1.49 -4.64
C ALA A 116 -3.83 2.66 -5.22
N ASP A 117 -4.78 2.33 -6.11
CA ASP A 117 -5.65 3.33 -6.73
C ASP A 117 -6.61 3.94 -5.71
N PHE A 118 -7.17 3.12 -4.84
CA PHE A 118 -8.11 3.52 -3.80
C PHE A 118 -7.65 3.08 -2.40
N ARG A 119 -8.12 3.78 -1.37
CA ARG A 119 -7.85 3.50 0.04
C ARG A 119 -9.12 3.59 0.86
N VAL A 120 -9.43 2.51 1.57
CA VAL A 120 -10.47 2.48 2.59
C VAL A 120 -9.79 2.55 3.95
N THR A 121 -10.27 3.41 4.84
CA THR A 121 -9.67 3.61 6.16
C THR A 121 -10.72 3.77 7.26
N CYS A 122 -10.28 3.96 8.49
CA CYS A 122 -11.08 4.18 9.69
C CYS A 122 -10.53 5.35 10.51
N ALA A 123 -11.23 5.76 11.55
CA ALA A 123 -10.81 6.84 12.44
C ALA A 123 -9.44 6.57 13.12
N GLU A 124 -9.10 5.29 13.32
CA GLU A 124 -7.83 4.83 13.87
C GLU A 124 -6.67 4.86 12.86
N GLY A 125 -6.95 5.06 11.57
CA GLY A 125 -5.94 5.25 10.55
C GLY A 125 -4.97 6.37 10.91
N ARG A 126 -3.69 6.18 10.65
CA ARG A 126 -2.65 7.20 10.89
C ARG A 126 -1.70 7.23 9.71
N PHE A 127 -1.59 8.37 9.07
CA PHE A 127 -0.80 8.57 7.87
C PHE A 127 0.31 9.59 8.14
N ALA A 128 1.54 9.27 7.79
CA ALA A 128 2.66 10.19 7.97
C ALA A 128 3.78 9.97 6.95
N ALA A 129 4.30 11.07 6.40
CA ALA A 129 5.51 11.11 5.56
C ALA A 129 6.69 11.64 6.41
N ASN A 130 7.08 10.89 7.46
CA ASN A 130 7.96 11.35 8.53
C ASN A 130 9.48 11.25 8.21
N PHE A 131 9.86 11.11 6.96
CA PHE A 131 11.26 10.91 6.54
C PHE A 131 12.19 12.01 7.02
N THR A 132 11.78 13.27 6.92
CA THR A 132 12.60 14.44 7.32
C THR A 132 12.92 14.43 8.82
N ARG A 133 12.04 13.88 9.66
CA ARG A 133 12.31 13.69 11.10
C ARG A 133 13.38 12.64 11.38
N LEU A 134 13.67 11.79 10.41
CA LEU A 134 14.70 10.76 10.47
C LEU A 134 15.96 11.14 9.67
N GLY A 135 16.01 12.35 9.09
CA GLY A 135 17.11 12.81 8.26
C GLY A 135 17.17 12.19 6.87
N PHE A 136 16.04 11.66 6.36
CA PHE A 136 15.95 11.03 5.04
C PHE A 136 15.12 11.88 4.06
N HIS A 137 15.45 11.74 2.78
CA HIS A 137 14.58 12.20 1.69
C HIS A 137 13.34 11.29 1.62
N PRO A 138 12.13 11.85 1.35
CA PRO A 138 10.93 11.04 1.15
C PRO A 138 11.12 10.03 0.03
N GLY A 139 10.96 8.74 0.38
CA GLY A 139 11.10 7.61 -0.54
C GLY A 139 9.76 7.06 -1.01
N PHE A 140 9.80 5.89 -1.67
CA PHE A 140 8.63 5.16 -2.16
C PHE A 140 7.74 6.00 -3.10
N SER A 141 8.35 6.77 -3.99
CA SER A 141 7.68 7.68 -4.94
C SER A 141 6.77 8.75 -4.31
N LEU A 142 6.81 8.96 -2.99
CA LEU A 142 5.90 9.88 -2.28
C LEU A 142 6.01 11.32 -2.76
N THR A 143 7.20 11.78 -3.17
CA THR A 143 7.38 13.14 -3.73
C THR A 143 6.63 13.35 -5.04
N PHE A 144 6.27 12.28 -5.72
CA PHE A 144 5.48 12.30 -6.94
C PHE A 144 4.00 12.02 -6.67
N THR A 145 3.68 10.99 -5.90
CA THR A 145 2.31 10.49 -5.72
C THR A 145 1.51 11.33 -4.74
N LEU A 146 2.10 11.71 -3.60
CA LEU A 146 1.36 12.42 -2.55
C LEU A 146 0.85 13.80 -3.00
N PRO A 147 1.64 14.67 -3.68
CA PRO A 147 1.13 15.95 -4.18
C PRO A 147 0.00 15.81 -5.20
N ARG A 148 -0.03 14.71 -5.96
CA ARG A 148 -1.10 14.43 -6.91
C ARG A 148 -2.43 14.10 -6.25
N LEU A 149 -2.37 13.47 -5.07
CA LEU A 149 -3.57 13.09 -4.31
C LEU A 149 -4.12 14.26 -3.48
N ILE A 150 -3.27 14.93 -2.71
CA ILE A 150 -3.73 15.91 -1.70
C ILE A 150 -3.35 17.36 -2.01
N GLY A 151 -2.73 17.59 -3.16
CA GLY A 151 -2.21 18.89 -3.55
C GLY A 151 -0.85 19.21 -2.92
N GLN A 152 -0.09 20.08 -3.59
CA GLN A 152 1.28 20.41 -3.23
C GLN A 152 1.43 20.95 -1.81
N GLN A 153 0.52 21.82 -1.38
CA GLN A 153 0.63 22.49 -0.09
C GLN A 153 0.47 21.52 1.09
N LYS A 154 -0.54 20.63 1.04
CA LYS A 154 -0.76 19.61 2.08
C LYS A 154 0.36 18.57 2.08
N ALA A 155 0.85 18.18 0.91
CA ALA A 155 1.99 17.28 0.79
C ALA A 155 3.27 17.88 1.39
N ASN A 156 3.58 19.15 1.08
CA ASN A 156 4.71 19.86 1.67
C ASN A 156 4.58 19.97 3.21
N LEU A 157 3.37 20.23 3.70
CA LEU A 157 3.11 20.27 5.14
C LEU A 157 3.44 18.94 5.80
N MET A 158 3.06 17.81 5.19
CA MET A 158 3.41 16.48 5.70
C MET A 158 4.91 16.19 5.59
N PHE A 159 5.56 16.54 4.49
CA PHE A 159 7.00 16.32 4.30
C PHE A 159 7.85 17.14 5.27
N TYR A 160 7.56 18.45 5.39
CA TYR A 160 8.40 19.34 6.17
C TYR A 160 8.23 19.15 7.68
N THR A 161 7.03 18.82 8.12
CA THR A 161 6.74 18.65 9.56
C THR A 161 6.80 17.20 10.03
N GLY A 162 6.70 16.23 9.10
CA GLY A 162 6.54 14.81 9.43
C GLY A 162 5.32 14.54 10.31
N ARG A 163 4.27 15.40 10.24
CA ARG A 163 3.06 15.23 11.05
C ARG A 163 2.29 13.99 10.67
N ARG A 164 1.52 13.51 11.63
CA ARG A 164 0.53 12.46 11.41
C ARG A 164 -0.83 13.11 11.21
N ILE A 165 -1.59 12.57 10.28
CA ILE A 165 -3.03 12.84 10.13
C ILE A 165 -3.80 11.56 10.43
N ASP A 166 -5.03 11.68 10.91
CA ASP A 166 -5.92 10.53 11.13
C ASP A 166 -6.70 10.14 9.86
N GLY A 167 -7.54 9.11 9.97
CA GLY A 167 -8.30 8.62 8.82
C GLY A 167 -9.35 9.60 8.34
N ALA A 168 -10.00 10.35 9.24
CA ALA A 168 -10.99 11.36 8.85
C ALA A 168 -10.32 12.49 8.07
N GLN A 169 -9.19 12.99 8.55
CA GLN A 169 -8.41 14.01 7.86
C GLN A 169 -7.83 13.51 6.53
N ALA A 170 -7.47 12.21 6.45
CA ALA A 170 -7.01 11.61 5.21
C ALA A 170 -8.10 11.60 4.14
N VAL A 171 -9.36 11.32 4.49
CA VAL A 171 -10.50 11.41 3.57
C VAL A 171 -10.81 12.87 3.21
N GLU A 172 -10.85 13.76 4.19
CA GLU A 172 -11.05 15.21 3.95
C GLU A 172 -10.01 15.78 2.95
N TRP A 173 -8.77 15.29 3.01
CA TRP A 173 -7.70 15.77 2.15
C TRP A 173 -7.65 15.08 0.78
N GLY A 174 -8.44 14.03 0.56
CA GLY A 174 -8.43 13.22 -0.67
C GLY A 174 -7.30 12.20 -0.72
N MET A 175 -6.66 11.91 0.44
CA MET A 175 -5.65 10.85 0.53
C MET A 175 -6.27 9.47 0.63
N ALA A 176 -7.43 9.36 1.27
CA ALA A 176 -8.24 8.15 1.33
C ALA A 176 -9.64 8.43 0.78
N ASP A 177 -10.31 7.39 0.30
CA ASP A 177 -11.55 7.51 -0.48
C ASP A 177 -12.79 7.21 0.36
N VAL A 178 -12.66 6.29 1.34
CA VAL A 178 -13.79 5.82 2.16
C VAL A 178 -13.37 5.75 3.63
N LEU A 179 -14.23 6.29 4.52
CA LEU A 179 -14.10 6.19 5.96
C LEU A 179 -15.21 5.29 6.51
N VAL A 180 -14.82 4.21 7.20
CA VAL A 180 -15.75 3.26 7.83
C VAL A 180 -15.28 2.91 9.24
N PRO A 181 -16.10 2.28 10.09
CA PRO A 181 -15.64 1.68 11.35
C PRO A 181 -14.48 0.71 11.13
N LEU A 182 -13.57 0.62 12.09
CA LEU A 182 -12.38 -0.24 12.01
C LEU A 182 -12.69 -1.69 11.59
N ALA A 183 -13.76 -2.27 12.15
CA ALA A 183 -14.17 -3.63 11.85
C ALA A 183 -14.59 -3.85 10.38
N ASP A 184 -15.00 -2.78 9.70
CA ASP A 184 -15.55 -2.83 8.35
C ASP A 184 -14.53 -2.49 7.25
N VAL A 185 -13.32 -2.04 7.61
CA VAL A 185 -12.31 -1.56 6.64
C VAL A 185 -12.02 -2.60 5.56
N ARG A 186 -11.77 -3.85 5.96
CA ARG A 186 -11.47 -4.93 5.01
C ARG A 186 -12.68 -5.25 4.13
N LYS A 187 -13.87 -5.31 4.73
CA LYS A 187 -15.11 -5.57 3.99
C LYS A 187 -15.38 -4.48 2.97
N ALA A 188 -15.30 -3.22 3.37
CA ALA A 188 -15.55 -2.09 2.47
C ALA A 188 -14.52 -2.02 1.32
N ALA A 189 -13.25 -2.36 1.57
CA ALA A 189 -12.24 -2.47 0.53
C ALA A 189 -12.55 -3.62 -0.46
N MET A 190 -13.05 -4.75 0.03
CA MET A 190 -13.49 -5.86 -0.82
C MET A 190 -14.73 -5.50 -1.63
N ASP A 191 -15.70 -4.81 -1.02
CA ASP A 191 -16.91 -4.39 -1.71
C ASP A 191 -16.57 -3.41 -2.86
N LEU A 192 -15.70 -2.43 -2.63
CA LEU A 192 -15.22 -1.52 -3.66
C LEU A 192 -14.46 -2.26 -4.78
N ALA A 193 -13.59 -3.20 -4.42
CA ALA A 193 -12.86 -4.00 -5.42
C ALA A 193 -13.80 -4.90 -6.25
N LYS A 194 -14.88 -5.41 -5.67
CA LYS A 194 -15.93 -6.16 -6.40
C LYS A 194 -16.68 -5.25 -7.36
N GLU A 195 -17.09 -4.07 -6.93
CA GLU A 195 -17.75 -3.06 -7.78
C GLU A 195 -16.88 -2.73 -9.00
N ILE A 196 -15.56 -2.53 -8.79
CA ILE A 196 -14.61 -2.33 -9.88
C ILE A 196 -14.53 -3.57 -10.79
N ALA A 197 -14.46 -4.76 -10.21
CA ALA A 197 -14.31 -6.02 -10.95
C ALA A 197 -15.57 -6.37 -11.79
N ASP A 198 -16.73 -5.83 -11.47
CA ASP A 198 -17.96 -5.99 -12.23
C ASP A 198 -17.95 -5.18 -13.54
N SER A 199 -17.04 -4.21 -13.67
CA SER A 199 -16.88 -3.43 -14.90
C SER A 199 -16.09 -4.21 -15.96
N ALA A 200 -16.20 -3.77 -17.24
CA ALA A 200 -15.57 -4.45 -18.37
C ALA A 200 -14.02 -4.43 -18.28
N PRO A 201 -13.34 -5.57 -18.19
CA PRO A 201 -11.92 -5.63 -17.85
C PRO A 201 -10.99 -4.98 -18.90
N LEU A 202 -11.35 -5.04 -20.19
CA LEU A 202 -10.55 -4.41 -21.24
C LEU A 202 -10.63 -2.88 -21.17
N GLU A 203 -11.80 -2.36 -20.83
CA GLU A 203 -12.01 -0.91 -20.73
C GLU A 203 -11.37 -0.34 -19.46
N ILE A 204 -11.40 -1.08 -18.34
CA ILE A 204 -10.64 -0.74 -17.13
C ILE A 204 -9.14 -0.67 -17.44
N GLY A 205 -8.59 -1.67 -18.13
CA GLY A 205 -7.17 -1.70 -18.48
C GLY A 205 -6.73 -0.54 -19.38
N ARG A 206 -7.66 0.07 -20.14
CA ARG A 206 -7.40 1.27 -20.94
C ARG A 206 -7.50 2.57 -20.14
N ALA A 207 -8.33 2.58 -19.10
CA ALA A 207 -8.53 3.72 -18.22
C ALA A 207 -7.49 3.79 -17.09
N HIS A 208 -6.88 2.64 -16.74
CA HIS A 208 -5.86 2.54 -15.69
C HIS A 208 -4.53 3.09 -16.22
N VAL A 209 -4.10 4.25 -15.67
CA VAL A 209 -2.94 5.04 -16.14
C VAL A 209 -1.75 4.92 -15.18
#